data_13e0ed1f0198068b750753a5a0b66c7b
#
_entry.id   13e0ed1f0198068b750753a5a0b66c7b
#
_cell.length_a   1.000
_cell.length_b   1.000
_cell.length_c   1.000
_cell.angle_alpha   90.00
_cell.angle_beta   90.00
_cell.angle_gamma   90.00
#
_symmetry.space_group_name_H-M   'P 1'
#
loop_
_entity.id
_entity.type
_entity.pdbx_description
1 polymer ?
#
loop_
_entity_poly.entity_id
_entity_poly.type
_entity_poly.pdbx_seq_one_letter_code
_entity_poly.pdbx_strand_id
1 'polypeptide(L)'
;MENVMNNTSKVFESHIRIQMIASLSIEDLTYKQMKEILGCTDGNMTTHTKKLIQEGFMEVRKELVNNRPQTTYHLTNEGRTQFEEYVALLNKLVEDGKNAQKV
;
A
#
# COMPACT_ATOMS: atom_id res chain seq x y z
N MET A 1 -9.57 2.00 -26.84
CA MET A 1 -9.89 2.62 -25.55
C MET A 1 -8.84 2.25 -24.52
N GLU A 2 -8.32 3.24 -23.82
CA GLU A 2 -7.38 2.98 -22.74
C GLU A 2 -8.06 2.28 -21.56
N ASN A 3 -7.37 1.32 -20.98
CA ASN A 3 -7.80 0.71 -19.75
C ASN A 3 -7.65 1.74 -18.62
N VAL A 4 -8.76 2.02 -17.92
CA VAL A 4 -8.76 2.99 -16.81
C VAL A 4 -7.72 2.67 -15.72
N MET A 5 -7.36 1.40 -15.56
CA MET A 5 -6.33 0.99 -14.61
C MET A 5 -4.93 1.50 -14.98
N ASN A 6 -4.70 1.89 -16.23
CA ASN A 6 -3.41 2.44 -16.66
C ASN A 6 -3.13 3.81 -16.07
N ASN A 7 -4.15 4.49 -15.52
CA ASN A 7 -4.00 5.79 -14.89
C ASN A 7 -3.70 5.70 -13.40
N THR A 8 -3.67 4.50 -12.83
CA THR A 8 -3.32 4.31 -11.42
C THR A 8 -1.80 4.26 -11.26
N SER A 9 -1.33 4.54 -10.06
CA SER A 9 0.09 4.45 -9.75
C SER A 9 0.60 3.01 -9.95
N LYS A 10 1.82 2.89 -10.45
CA LYS A 10 2.51 1.60 -10.57
C LYS A 10 2.74 0.91 -9.22
N VAL A 11 2.64 1.67 -8.13
CA VAL A 11 2.69 1.11 -6.77
C VAL A 11 1.67 -0.02 -6.63
N PHE A 12 0.49 0.11 -7.24
CA PHE A 12 -0.59 -0.88 -7.13
C PHE A 12 -0.42 -2.11 -8.03
N GLU A 13 0.69 -2.21 -8.74
CA GLU A 13 0.99 -3.40 -9.56
C GLU A 13 1.60 -4.55 -8.75
N SER A 14 1.81 -4.36 -7.46
CA SER A 14 2.38 -5.37 -6.56
C SER A 14 1.41 -5.73 -5.45
N HIS A 15 1.13 -7.03 -5.30
CA HIS A 15 0.30 -7.54 -4.20
C HIS A 15 0.89 -7.17 -2.84
N ILE A 16 2.21 -7.24 -2.71
CA ILE A 16 2.88 -6.93 -1.46
C ILE A 16 2.69 -5.46 -1.10
N ARG A 17 2.86 -4.56 -2.06
CA ARG A 17 2.68 -3.12 -1.81
C ARG A 17 1.24 -2.78 -1.47
N ILE A 18 0.27 -3.40 -2.16
CA ILE A 18 -1.16 -3.21 -1.84
C ILE A 18 -1.43 -3.64 -0.40
N GLN A 19 -0.90 -4.80 0.02
CA GLN A 19 -1.08 -5.28 1.38
C GLN A 19 -0.42 -4.37 2.41
N MET A 20 0.76 -3.82 2.11
CA MET A 20 1.43 -2.85 2.96
C MET A 20 0.57 -1.61 3.17
N ILE A 21 0.06 -1.03 2.08
CA ILE A 21 -0.77 0.17 2.13
C ILE A 21 -2.06 -0.10 2.90
N ALA A 22 -2.72 -1.20 2.62
CA ALA A 22 -3.95 -1.59 3.30
C ALA A 22 -3.74 -1.73 4.81
N SER A 23 -2.64 -2.37 5.22
CA SER A 23 -2.29 -2.53 6.63
C SER A 23 -2.00 -1.19 7.30
N LEU A 24 -1.26 -0.31 6.61
CA LEU A 24 -0.93 1.02 7.11
C LEU A 24 -2.13 1.96 7.13
N SER A 25 -3.17 1.67 6.36
CA SER A 25 -4.38 2.49 6.37
C SER A 25 -5.12 2.41 7.70
N ILE A 26 -4.85 1.38 8.49
CA ILE A 26 -5.47 1.16 9.80
C ILE A 26 -4.64 1.79 10.90
N GLU A 27 -3.33 1.59 10.88
CA GLU A 27 -2.41 2.12 11.89
C GLU A 27 -0.97 2.10 11.39
N ASP A 28 -0.11 2.88 12.03
CA ASP A 28 1.33 2.82 11.78
C ASP A 28 1.85 1.46 12.22
N LEU A 29 2.86 0.95 11.53
CA LEU A 29 3.43 -0.37 11.80
C LEU A 29 4.94 -0.28 11.84
N THR A 30 5.53 -1.04 12.77
CA THR A 30 6.98 -1.22 12.80
C THR A 30 7.40 -2.17 11.67
N TYR A 31 8.68 -2.14 11.31
CA TYR A 31 9.27 -3.08 10.36
C TYR A 31 8.92 -4.53 10.73
N LYS A 32 9.12 -4.87 11.99
CA LYS A 32 8.88 -6.22 12.49
C LYS A 32 7.40 -6.63 12.37
N GLN A 33 6.51 -5.72 12.74
CA GLN A 33 5.06 -5.97 12.65
C GLN A 33 4.63 -6.17 11.20
N MET A 34 5.07 -5.30 10.30
CA MET A 34 4.71 -5.41 8.89
C MET A 34 5.24 -6.68 8.27
N LYS A 35 6.51 -7.02 8.54
CA LYS A 35 7.10 -8.25 8.03
C LYS A 35 6.33 -9.48 8.49
N GLU A 36 5.92 -9.50 9.76
CA GLU A 36 5.16 -10.61 10.34
C GLU A 36 3.77 -10.71 9.72
N ILE A 37 3.05 -9.59 9.61
CA ILE A 37 1.70 -9.55 9.02
C ILE A 37 1.72 -10.08 7.58
N LEU A 38 2.72 -9.68 6.81
CA LEU A 38 2.81 -10.04 5.39
C LEU A 38 3.49 -11.38 5.14
N GLY A 39 4.23 -11.88 6.12
CA GLY A 39 5.00 -13.10 5.95
C GLY A 39 6.05 -13.01 4.85
N CYS A 40 6.60 -11.83 4.60
CA CYS A 40 7.56 -11.62 3.52
C CYS A 40 9.00 -11.63 4.02
N THR A 41 9.94 -11.70 3.09
CA THR A 41 11.37 -11.69 3.38
C THR A 41 11.88 -10.28 3.65
N ASP A 42 13.08 -10.18 4.24
CA ASP A 42 13.76 -8.89 4.42
C ASP A 42 14.01 -8.21 3.07
N GLY A 43 14.35 -8.98 2.04
CA GLY A 43 14.53 -8.45 0.69
C GLY A 43 13.26 -7.84 0.13
N ASN A 44 12.13 -8.50 0.31
CA ASN A 44 10.83 -7.97 -0.11
C ASN A 44 10.47 -6.71 0.68
N MET A 45 10.74 -6.69 1.99
CA MET A 45 10.53 -5.48 2.80
C MET A 45 11.32 -4.31 2.23
N THR A 46 12.62 -4.51 1.99
CA THR A 46 13.50 -3.45 1.47
C THR A 46 13.03 -2.95 0.12
N THR A 47 12.76 -3.86 -0.82
CA THR A 47 12.38 -3.50 -2.19
C THR A 47 11.07 -2.71 -2.23
N HIS A 48 10.04 -3.21 -1.56
CA HIS A 48 8.70 -2.63 -1.66
C HIS A 48 8.53 -1.38 -0.80
N THR A 49 9.15 -1.31 0.39
CA THR A 49 9.08 -0.10 1.20
C THR A 49 9.84 1.04 0.53
N LYS A 50 10.97 0.76 -0.12
CA LYS A 50 11.72 1.76 -0.89
C LYS A 50 10.85 2.37 -1.99
N LYS A 51 10.12 1.55 -2.73
CA LYS A 51 9.23 2.01 -3.79
C LYS A 51 8.12 2.91 -3.23
N LEU A 52 7.50 2.50 -2.13
CA LEU A 52 6.44 3.27 -1.48
C LEU A 52 6.94 4.62 -0.98
N ILE A 53 8.14 4.67 -0.44
CA ILE A 53 8.76 5.92 0.02
C ILE A 53 9.05 6.83 -1.18
N GLN A 54 9.64 6.30 -2.24
CA GLN A 54 9.97 7.06 -3.45
C GLN A 54 8.74 7.67 -4.11
N GLU A 55 7.63 6.97 -4.09
CA GLU A 55 6.37 7.42 -4.71
C GLU A 55 5.52 8.30 -3.78
N GLY A 56 6.03 8.59 -2.59
CA GLY A 56 5.35 9.49 -1.65
C GLY A 56 4.18 8.87 -0.89
N PHE A 57 4.06 7.54 -0.89
CA PHE A 57 2.99 6.84 -0.19
C PHE A 57 3.29 6.62 1.29
N MET A 58 4.55 6.57 1.65
CA MET A 58 4.96 6.12 2.98
C MET A 58 6.11 6.96 3.50
N GLU A 59 6.06 7.25 4.79
CA GLU A 59 7.14 7.88 5.54
C GLU A 59 7.74 6.87 6.50
N VAL A 60 9.03 7.02 6.75
CA VAL A 60 9.78 6.18 7.67
C VAL A 60 10.27 7.03 8.84
N ARG A 61 10.05 6.51 10.04
CA ARG A 61 10.60 7.11 11.27
C ARG A 61 11.51 6.07 11.94
N LYS A 62 12.75 6.48 12.20
CA LYS A 62 13.72 5.65 12.93
C LYS A 62 13.95 6.29 14.28
N GLU A 63 13.77 5.50 15.33
CA GLU A 63 13.93 6.00 16.69
C GLU A 63 14.49 4.90 17.61
N LEU A 64 14.99 5.30 18.77
CA LEU A 64 15.43 4.37 19.79
C LEU A 64 14.27 4.09 20.74
N VAL A 65 13.94 2.81 20.90
CA VAL A 65 12.93 2.34 21.86
C VAL A 65 13.62 1.35 22.77
N ASN A 66 13.73 1.70 24.06
CA ASN A 66 14.49 0.90 25.04
C ASN A 66 15.94 0.65 24.58
N ASN A 67 16.59 1.71 24.06
CA ASN A 67 17.96 1.68 23.53
C ASN A 67 18.16 0.78 22.31
N ARG A 68 17.07 0.38 21.62
CA ARG A 68 17.14 -0.42 20.39
C ARG A 68 16.61 0.37 19.23
N PRO A 69 17.27 0.34 18.06
CA PRO A 69 16.73 0.98 16.86
C PRO A 69 15.39 0.35 16.46
N GLN A 70 14.42 1.19 16.19
CA GLN A 70 13.12 0.75 15.69
C GLN A 70 12.72 1.59 14.48
N THR A 71 12.32 0.90 13.41
CA THR A 71 11.81 1.52 12.20
C THR A 71 10.28 1.43 12.22
N THR A 72 9.61 2.57 12.04
CA THR A 72 8.14 2.65 11.99
C THR A 72 7.73 3.28 10.66
N TYR A 73 6.72 2.70 10.04
CA TYR A 73 6.15 3.17 8.78
C TYR A 73 4.81 3.84 9.00
N HIS A 74 4.59 4.89 8.25
CA HIS A 74 3.37 5.70 8.30
C HIS A 74 2.86 5.94 6.88
N LEU A 75 1.57 5.74 6.64
CA LEU A 75 0.94 6.05 5.36
C LEU A 75 0.73 7.55 5.26
N THR A 76 1.23 8.18 4.20
CA THR A 76 1.04 9.61 3.98
C THR A 76 -0.40 9.92 3.61
N ASN A 77 -0.81 11.18 3.77
CA ASN A 77 -2.14 11.62 3.32
C ASN A 77 -2.32 11.42 1.81
N GLU A 78 -1.28 11.69 1.04
CA GLU A 78 -1.30 11.45 -0.40
C GLU A 78 -1.46 9.96 -0.73
N GLY A 79 -0.72 9.11 -0.04
CA GLY A 79 -0.82 7.67 -0.21
C GLY A 79 -2.22 7.14 0.13
N ARG A 80 -2.79 7.66 1.21
CA ARG A 80 -4.15 7.31 1.63
C ARG A 80 -5.18 7.72 0.58
N THR A 81 -5.08 8.94 0.06
CA THR A 81 -5.99 9.44 -0.97
C THR A 81 -5.93 8.59 -2.23
N GLN A 82 -4.72 8.28 -2.70
CA GLN A 82 -4.56 7.44 -3.89
C GLN A 82 -5.07 6.02 -3.66
N PHE A 83 -4.88 5.49 -2.47
CA PHE A 83 -5.39 4.16 -2.14
C PHE A 83 -6.93 4.13 -2.13
N GLU A 84 -7.55 5.13 -1.53
CA GLU A 84 -9.01 5.25 -1.49
C GLU A 84 -9.59 5.36 -2.91
N GLU A 85 -8.93 6.14 -3.78
CA GLU A 85 -9.33 6.26 -5.19
C GLU A 85 -9.18 4.93 -5.93
N TYR A 86 -8.11 4.20 -5.65
CA TYR A 86 -7.87 2.88 -6.24
C TYR A 86 -8.97 1.88 -5.83
N VAL A 87 -9.31 1.84 -4.55
CA VAL A 87 -10.38 0.98 -4.04
C VAL A 87 -11.72 1.35 -4.67
N ALA A 88 -12.02 2.65 -4.78
CA ALA A 88 -13.25 3.12 -5.42
C ALA A 88 -13.32 2.72 -6.90
N LEU A 89 -12.19 2.77 -7.59
CA LEU A 89 -12.12 2.33 -8.99
C LEU A 89 -12.41 0.83 -9.12
N LEU A 90 -11.84 0.01 -8.25
CA LEU A 90 -12.11 -1.43 -8.24
C LEU A 90 -13.60 -1.71 -7.99
N ASN A 91 -14.20 -1.01 -7.03
CA ASN A 91 -15.62 -1.15 -6.73
C ASN A 91 -16.48 -0.77 -7.94
N LYS A 92 -16.12 0.30 -8.64
CA LYS A 92 -16.82 0.71 -9.85
C LYS A 92 -16.75 -0.34 -10.95
N LEU A 93 -15.58 -0.93 -11.16
CA LEU A 93 -15.41 -1.98 -12.15
C LEU A 93 -16.25 -3.22 -11.82
N VAL A 94 -16.36 -3.57 -10.55
CA VAL A 94 -17.20 -4.69 -10.10
C VAL A 94 -18.67 -4.38 -10.37
N GLU A 95 -19.13 -3.15 -10.04
CA GLU A 95 -20.53 -2.74 -10.28
C GLU A 95 -20.85 -2.69 -11.77
N ASP A 96 -19.96 -2.16 -12.60
CA ASP A 96 -20.14 -2.12 -14.05
C ASP A 96 -20.25 -3.54 -14.62
N GLY A 97 -19.44 -4.48 -14.12
CA GLY A 97 -19.50 -5.87 -14.52
C GLY A 97 -20.83 -6.54 -14.14
N LYS A 98 -21.34 -6.27 -12.95
CA LYS A 98 -22.64 -6.76 -12.52
C LYS A 98 -23.76 -6.24 -13.40
N ASN A 99 -23.74 -4.96 -13.72
CA ASN A 99 -24.76 -4.34 -14.58
C ASN A 99 -24.73 -4.92 -16.00
N ALA A 100 -23.56 -5.20 -16.54
CA ALA A 100 -23.42 -5.82 -17.85
C ALA A 100 -24.00 -7.24 -17.88
N GLN A 101 -23.95 -7.96 -16.77
CA GLN A 101 -24.47 -9.33 -16.67
C GLN A 101 -25.98 -9.41 -16.51
N LYS A 102 -26.63 -8.29 -16.22
CA LYS A 102 -28.08 -8.23 -15.99
C LYS A 102 -28.92 -7.99 -17.27
N VAL A 103 -28.24 -7.89 -18.37
CA VAL A 103 -28.91 -7.60 -19.65
C VAL A 103 -29.48 -8.87 -20.26
#